data_d478e54013c5c80584d48112564a9d59
#
_entry.id   d478e54013c5c80584d48112564a9d59
#
_cell.length_a   1.000
_cell.length_b   1.000
_cell.length_c   1.000
_cell.angle_alpha   90.00
_cell.angle_beta   90.00
_cell.angle_gamma   90.00
#
_symmetry.space_group_name_H-M   'P 1'
#
loop_
_entity.id
_entity.type
_entity.pdbx_description
1 polymer ?
#
loop_
_entity_poly.entity_id
_entity_poly.type
_entity_poly.pdbx_seq_one_letter_code
_entity_poly.pdbx_strand_id
1 'polypeptide(L)'
;SQYKSADDRVTAVSLKSILSGRDAIKGRVRANILSELNSSEVSGRDLVAEEVITEYVVKTVSRDLELLTEGGFDSFGIIGLEKMYIGTMEGFSFIGFIDRLDSFRPGEIRIVDYKTGKVGKDDVEITDANAKDVADKLFGSVSKNRPKIALQLFLYDYLVRESGQFSGSRIVNSIYSPVTLAV
;
A
#
# COMPACT_ATOMS: atom_id res chain seq x y z
N SER A 1 -6.54 -3.74 12.63
CA SER A 1 -5.55 -2.72 12.25
C SER A 1 -4.51 -2.60 13.36
N GLN A 2 -3.22 -2.75 13.04
CA GLN A 2 -2.13 -2.67 14.03
C GLN A 2 -1.81 -1.21 14.45
N TYR A 3 -2.36 -0.24 13.74
CA TYR A 3 -2.03 1.18 13.87
C TYR A 3 -3.08 2.02 14.64
N LYS A 4 -4.09 1.42 15.25
CA LYS A 4 -5.03 2.15 16.09
C LYS A 4 -4.40 2.42 17.46
N SER A 5 -3.73 3.55 17.61
CA SER A 5 -3.50 4.21 18.90
C SER A 5 -4.52 5.34 19.08
N ALA A 6 -4.73 5.76 20.33
CA ALA A 6 -5.71 6.83 20.67
C ALA A 6 -5.41 8.20 20.01
N ASP A 7 -4.26 8.34 19.38
CA ASP A 7 -3.78 9.58 18.76
C ASP A 7 -3.57 9.46 17.24
N ASP A 8 -3.97 8.34 16.65
CA ASP A 8 -3.89 8.00 15.21
C ASP A 8 -2.54 8.28 14.51
N ARG A 9 -1.47 8.53 15.31
CA ARG A 9 -0.12 8.78 14.80
C ARG A 9 0.82 7.62 15.11
N VAL A 10 1.52 7.20 14.07
CA VAL A 10 2.53 6.13 14.15
C VAL A 10 3.90 6.77 14.36
N THR A 11 4.60 6.36 15.40
CA THR A 11 5.93 6.86 15.76
C THR A 11 7.02 5.83 15.55
N ALA A 12 8.28 6.26 15.46
CA ALA A 12 9.42 5.34 15.40
C ALA A 12 9.47 4.40 16.63
N VAL A 13 9.07 4.88 17.81
CA VAL A 13 9.01 4.07 19.03
C VAL A 13 7.97 2.95 18.89
N SER A 14 6.77 3.27 18.41
CA SER A 14 5.71 2.27 18.21
C SER A 14 6.11 1.22 17.16
N LEU A 15 6.76 1.62 16.06
CA LEU A 15 7.23 0.70 15.03
C LEU A 15 8.34 -0.23 15.55
N LYS A 16 9.31 0.30 16.28
CA LYS A 16 10.36 -0.51 16.94
C LYS A 16 9.77 -1.51 17.92
N SER A 17 8.77 -1.10 18.70
CA SER A 17 8.05 -1.99 19.61
C SER A 17 7.36 -3.14 18.88
N ILE A 18 6.70 -2.84 17.74
CA ILE A 18 6.08 -3.88 16.90
C ILE A 18 7.15 -4.84 16.38
N LEU A 19 8.27 -4.34 15.85
CA LEU A 19 9.34 -5.15 15.27
C LEU A 19 10.05 -6.03 16.30
N SER A 20 10.13 -5.60 17.55
CA SER A 20 10.70 -6.41 18.64
C SER A 20 9.82 -7.60 19.03
N GLY A 21 8.55 -7.60 18.65
CA GLY A 21 7.55 -8.62 18.96
C GLY A 21 7.18 -9.52 17.78
N ARG A 22 8.15 -10.13 17.08
CA ARG A 22 7.89 -11.00 15.91
C ARG A 22 6.85 -12.07 16.17
N ASP A 23 6.88 -12.72 17.35
CA ASP A 23 5.91 -13.75 17.73
C ASP A 23 4.49 -13.18 17.86
N ALA A 24 4.35 -11.95 18.32
CA ALA A 24 3.06 -11.26 18.38
C ALA A 24 2.54 -10.93 16.96
N ILE A 25 3.41 -10.55 16.02
CA ILE A 25 3.06 -10.39 14.62
C ILE A 25 2.55 -11.71 14.06
N LYS A 26 3.33 -12.79 14.24
CA LYS A 26 2.98 -14.13 13.77
C LYS A 26 1.66 -14.62 14.35
N GLY A 27 1.43 -14.41 15.64
CA GLY A 27 0.17 -14.76 16.29
C GLY A 27 -1.04 -14.04 15.68
N ARG A 28 -0.91 -12.76 15.33
CA ARG A 28 -1.96 -12.00 14.63
C ARG A 28 -2.19 -12.49 13.20
N VAL A 29 -1.12 -12.78 12.46
CA VAL A 29 -1.21 -13.34 11.11
C VAL A 29 -1.94 -14.68 11.16
N ARG A 30 -1.57 -15.56 12.08
CA ARG A 30 -2.25 -16.85 12.31
C ARG A 30 -3.74 -16.67 12.58
N ALA A 31 -4.08 -15.78 13.50
CA ALA A 31 -5.49 -15.50 13.83
C ALA A 31 -6.31 -15.04 12.62
N ASN A 32 -5.73 -14.19 11.77
CA ASN A 32 -6.38 -13.75 10.54
C ASN A 32 -6.52 -14.91 9.53
N ILE A 33 -5.49 -15.72 9.34
CA ILE A 33 -5.56 -16.90 8.45
C ILE A 33 -6.67 -17.87 8.93
N LEU A 34 -6.73 -18.17 10.22
CA LEU A 34 -7.77 -19.03 10.78
C LEU A 34 -9.18 -18.46 10.56
N SER A 35 -9.33 -17.13 10.72
CA SER A 35 -10.59 -16.43 10.49
C SER A 35 -11.01 -16.51 9.02
N GLU A 36 -10.11 -16.23 8.09
CA GLU A 36 -10.40 -16.25 6.66
C GLU A 36 -10.72 -17.67 6.14
N LEU A 37 -10.00 -18.67 6.64
CA LEU A 37 -10.23 -20.07 6.28
C LEU A 37 -11.40 -20.71 7.03
N ASN A 38 -11.99 -20.01 8.00
CA ASN A 38 -12.98 -20.56 8.93
C ASN A 38 -12.51 -21.91 9.52
N SER A 39 -11.24 -21.96 9.94
CA SER A 39 -10.55 -23.16 10.44
C SER A 39 -10.11 -22.98 11.89
N SER A 40 -9.94 -24.08 12.62
CA SER A 40 -9.40 -24.09 13.99
C SER A 40 -7.88 -24.30 14.05
N GLU A 41 -7.27 -24.69 12.94
CA GLU A 41 -5.81 -24.93 12.88
C GLU A 41 -5.20 -24.47 11.56
N VAL A 42 -3.93 -24.10 11.61
CA VAL A 42 -3.10 -23.79 10.44
C VAL A 42 -2.25 -25.02 10.12
N SER A 43 -2.38 -25.58 8.92
CA SER A 43 -1.69 -26.80 8.51
C SER A 43 -1.22 -26.77 7.05
N GLY A 44 -0.33 -27.66 6.70
CA GLY A 44 0.12 -27.84 5.31
C GLY A 44 0.68 -26.55 4.71
N ARG A 45 0.14 -26.10 3.58
CA ARG A 45 0.57 -24.88 2.87
C ARG A 45 0.30 -23.60 3.64
N ASP A 46 -0.68 -23.60 4.55
CA ASP A 46 -1.05 -22.42 5.33
C ASP A 46 0.03 -22.06 6.35
N LEU A 47 0.83 -23.02 6.83
CA LEU A 47 2.03 -22.77 7.63
C LEU A 47 3.09 -21.97 6.86
N VAL A 48 3.26 -22.27 5.58
CA VAL A 48 4.16 -21.48 4.71
C VAL A 48 3.60 -20.09 4.47
N ALA A 49 2.29 -19.98 4.21
CA ALA A 49 1.63 -18.69 4.05
C ALA A 49 1.74 -17.83 5.32
N GLU A 50 1.57 -18.41 6.50
CA GLU A 50 1.77 -17.73 7.79
C GLU A 50 3.16 -17.11 7.90
N GLU A 51 4.21 -17.87 7.56
CA GLU A 51 5.58 -17.38 7.65
C GLU A 51 5.85 -16.27 6.61
N VAL A 52 5.41 -16.46 5.36
CA VAL A 52 5.57 -15.48 4.28
C VAL A 52 4.83 -14.18 4.61
N ILE A 53 3.59 -14.26 5.08
CA ILE A 53 2.81 -13.06 5.43
C ILE A 53 3.44 -12.37 6.65
N THR A 54 3.92 -13.12 7.64
CA THR A 54 4.64 -12.56 8.79
C THR A 54 5.86 -11.76 8.33
N GLU A 55 6.65 -12.31 7.42
CA GLU A 55 7.81 -11.62 6.85
C GLU A 55 7.40 -10.37 6.07
N TYR A 56 6.31 -10.42 5.31
CA TYR A 56 5.80 -9.25 4.60
C TYR A 56 5.38 -8.12 5.56
N VAL A 57 4.73 -8.46 6.67
CA VAL A 57 4.37 -7.48 7.71
C VAL A 57 5.64 -6.87 8.32
N VAL A 58 6.63 -7.69 8.68
CA VAL A 58 7.90 -7.21 9.23
C VAL A 58 8.58 -6.23 8.26
N LYS A 59 8.72 -6.59 6.98
CA LYS A 59 9.33 -5.72 5.97
C LYS A 59 8.56 -4.42 5.77
N THR A 60 7.22 -4.49 5.77
CA THR A 60 6.37 -3.29 5.64
C THR A 60 6.59 -2.33 6.82
N VAL A 61 6.58 -2.85 8.05
CA VAL A 61 6.80 -2.05 9.26
C VAL A 61 8.23 -1.50 9.30
N SER A 62 9.22 -2.29 8.87
CA SER A 62 10.62 -1.84 8.75
C SER A 62 10.75 -0.70 7.75
N ARG A 63 10.08 -0.79 6.60
CA ARG A 63 10.08 0.29 5.61
C ARG A 63 9.43 1.56 6.12
N ASP A 64 8.34 1.48 6.87
CA ASP A 64 7.74 2.64 7.52
C ASP A 64 8.71 3.28 8.54
N LEU A 65 9.44 2.48 9.30
CA LEU A 65 10.47 2.97 10.22
C LEU A 65 11.63 3.66 9.49
N GLU A 66 12.10 3.09 8.39
CA GLU A 66 13.13 3.70 7.53
C GLU A 66 12.65 5.06 7.01
N LEU A 67 11.45 5.14 6.45
CA LEU A 67 10.89 6.39 5.93
C LEU A 67 10.76 7.47 7.01
N LEU A 68 10.42 7.10 8.24
CA LEU A 68 10.42 8.05 9.36
C LEU A 68 11.83 8.55 9.67
N THR A 69 12.79 7.62 9.78
CA THR A 69 14.16 7.95 10.20
C THR A 69 14.92 8.70 9.12
N GLU A 70 14.88 8.24 7.87
CA GLU A 70 15.52 8.88 6.73
C GLU A 70 14.91 10.24 6.38
N GLY A 71 13.59 10.36 6.52
CA GLY A 71 12.84 11.60 6.27
C GLY A 71 12.93 12.61 7.40
N GLY A 72 13.50 12.24 8.56
CA GLY A 72 13.56 13.10 9.74
C GLY A 72 12.19 13.43 10.32
N PHE A 73 11.22 12.51 10.21
CA PHE A 73 9.87 12.69 10.73
C PHE A 73 9.72 12.07 12.12
N ASP A 74 9.02 12.74 13.02
CA ASP A 74 8.69 12.22 14.35
C ASP A 74 7.60 11.14 14.28
N SER A 75 6.65 11.30 13.36
CA SER A 75 5.51 10.42 13.22
C SER A 75 4.80 10.62 11.88
N PHE A 76 3.94 9.67 11.48
CA PHE A 76 2.98 9.85 10.40
C PHE A 76 1.56 9.48 10.86
N GLY A 77 0.56 10.05 10.19
CA GLY A 77 -0.85 9.75 10.45
C GLY A 77 -1.41 8.74 9.46
N ILE A 78 -2.13 7.72 9.94
CA ILE A 78 -2.95 6.86 9.08
C ILE A 78 -4.30 7.54 8.88
N ILE A 79 -4.62 7.88 7.64
CA ILE A 79 -5.87 8.56 7.25
C ILE A 79 -6.97 7.54 6.97
N GLY A 80 -6.60 6.41 6.36
CA GLY A 80 -7.53 5.34 6.05
C GLY A 80 -6.83 4.05 5.65
N LEU A 81 -7.50 2.92 5.92
CA LEU A 81 -7.11 1.57 5.49
C LEU A 81 -8.30 0.95 4.78
N GLU A 82 -8.05 0.24 3.67
CA GLU A 82 -9.08 -0.43 2.86
C GLU A 82 -10.25 0.52 2.52
N LYS A 83 -9.92 1.77 2.17
CA LYS A 83 -10.94 2.80 2.00
C LYS A 83 -11.48 2.80 0.58
N MET A 84 -12.79 2.70 0.46
CA MET A 84 -13.49 2.77 -0.82
C MET A 84 -13.64 4.22 -1.29
N TYR A 85 -13.30 4.47 -2.55
CA TYR A 85 -13.56 5.71 -3.26
C TYR A 85 -14.36 5.45 -4.53
N ILE A 86 -15.27 6.37 -4.85
CA ILE A 86 -16.10 6.32 -6.05
C ILE A 86 -15.91 7.64 -6.80
N GLY A 87 -15.77 7.55 -8.11
CA GLY A 87 -15.68 8.72 -8.98
C GLY A 87 -16.24 8.43 -10.36
N THR A 88 -16.44 9.47 -11.15
CA THR A 88 -17.00 9.37 -12.51
C THR A 88 -16.07 10.07 -13.50
N MET A 89 -15.71 9.40 -14.57
CA MET A 89 -14.89 9.94 -15.66
C MET A 89 -15.57 9.60 -16.99
N GLU A 90 -15.83 10.61 -17.81
CA GLU A 90 -16.47 10.46 -19.13
C GLU A 90 -17.77 9.63 -19.10
N GLY A 91 -18.57 9.77 -18.05
CA GLY A 91 -19.83 9.05 -17.87
C GLY A 91 -19.70 7.61 -17.34
N PHE A 92 -18.48 7.13 -17.11
CA PHE A 92 -18.23 5.82 -16.48
C PHE A 92 -17.96 5.98 -14.99
N SER A 93 -18.61 5.15 -14.18
CA SER A 93 -18.37 5.11 -12.75
C SER A 93 -17.22 4.15 -12.43
N PHE A 94 -16.29 4.60 -11.61
CA PHE A 94 -15.15 3.84 -11.12
C PHE A 94 -15.24 3.68 -9.61
N ILE A 95 -14.88 2.50 -9.14
CA ILE A 95 -14.76 2.20 -7.71
C ILE A 95 -13.34 1.71 -7.47
N GLY A 96 -12.67 2.27 -6.47
CA GLY A 96 -11.34 1.85 -6.03
C GLY A 96 -11.33 1.61 -4.53
N PHE A 97 -10.68 0.53 -4.12
CA PHE A 97 -10.34 0.26 -2.74
C PHE A 97 -8.85 0.56 -2.55
N ILE A 98 -8.55 1.58 -1.75
CA ILE A 98 -7.19 2.01 -1.50
C ILE A 98 -6.72 1.33 -0.22
N ASP A 99 -5.65 0.54 -0.32
CA ASP A 99 -5.14 -0.27 0.78
C ASP A 99 -4.78 0.61 1.99
N ARG A 100 -4.07 1.74 1.73
CA ARG A 100 -3.71 2.67 2.80
C ARG A 100 -3.57 4.10 2.27
N LEU A 101 -4.11 5.05 3.04
CA LEU A 101 -3.84 6.49 2.94
C LEU A 101 -3.14 6.94 4.21
N ASP A 102 -2.04 7.66 4.06
CA ASP A 102 -1.32 8.24 5.19
C ASP A 102 -0.72 9.61 4.87
N SER A 103 -0.15 10.26 5.88
CA SER A 103 0.50 11.56 5.73
C SER A 103 1.69 11.67 6.69
N PHE A 104 2.86 11.97 6.13
CA PHE A 104 4.08 12.24 6.89
C PHE A 104 4.24 13.73 7.20
N ARG A 105 3.63 14.60 6.40
CA ARG A 105 3.69 16.06 6.56
C ARG A 105 2.36 16.73 6.18
N PRO A 106 2.05 17.89 6.77
CA PRO A 106 0.87 18.64 6.41
C PRO A 106 0.82 18.95 4.90
N GLY A 107 -0.36 18.86 4.31
CA GLY A 107 -0.56 19.16 2.88
C GLY A 107 -0.05 18.08 1.92
N GLU A 108 0.38 16.92 2.41
CA GLU A 108 0.76 15.79 1.58
C GLU A 108 0.00 14.53 2.00
N ILE A 109 -0.62 13.87 1.04
CA ILE A 109 -1.33 12.60 1.21
C ILE A 109 -0.61 11.55 0.40
N ARG A 110 -0.28 10.42 1.01
CA ARG A 110 0.33 9.30 0.33
C ARG A 110 -0.68 8.18 0.17
N ILE A 111 -0.84 7.73 -1.08
CA ILE A 111 -1.56 6.52 -1.45
C ILE A 111 -0.54 5.38 -1.43
N VAL A 112 -0.79 4.35 -0.64
CA VAL A 112 0.05 3.16 -0.59
C VAL A 112 -0.75 1.97 -1.08
N ASP A 113 -0.20 1.24 -2.04
CA ASP A 113 -0.75 0.00 -2.57
C ASP A 113 0.23 -1.15 -2.29
N TYR A 114 -0.26 -2.25 -1.73
CA TYR A 114 0.55 -3.41 -1.36
C TYR A 114 0.54 -4.44 -2.48
N LYS A 115 1.71 -4.83 -2.96
CA LYS A 115 1.88 -5.85 -4.00
C LYS A 115 2.68 -7.03 -3.47
N THR A 116 2.10 -8.21 -3.44
CA THR A 116 2.77 -9.45 -3.05
C THR A 116 3.70 -10.00 -4.14
N GLY A 117 3.59 -9.50 -5.36
CA GLY A 117 4.44 -9.85 -6.49
C GLY A 117 5.61 -8.90 -6.67
N LYS A 118 6.52 -9.28 -7.56
CA LYS A 118 7.66 -8.43 -7.96
C LYS A 118 7.16 -7.24 -8.78
N VAL A 119 7.63 -6.04 -8.45
CA VAL A 119 7.30 -4.80 -9.17
C VAL A 119 8.59 -4.21 -9.73
N GLY A 120 8.64 -4.02 -11.04
CA GLY A 120 9.74 -3.35 -11.74
C GLY A 120 9.48 -1.86 -11.91
N LYS A 121 10.53 -1.10 -12.24
CA LYS A 121 10.40 0.33 -12.57
C LYS A 121 9.44 0.56 -13.74
N ASP A 122 9.52 -0.26 -14.77
CA ASP A 122 8.69 -0.16 -15.97
C ASP A 122 7.19 -0.37 -15.70
N ASP A 123 6.85 -0.96 -14.55
CA ASP A 123 5.44 -1.17 -14.15
C ASP A 123 4.80 0.09 -13.57
N VAL A 124 5.62 1.04 -13.10
CA VAL A 124 5.14 2.19 -12.29
C VAL A 124 5.68 3.54 -12.73
N GLU A 125 6.82 3.60 -13.42
CA GLU A 125 7.48 4.86 -13.75
C GLU A 125 6.84 5.51 -14.98
N ILE A 126 6.16 6.62 -14.75
CA ILE A 126 5.63 7.49 -15.81
C ILE A 126 6.36 8.83 -15.75
N THR A 127 6.96 9.19 -16.87
CA THR A 127 7.67 10.46 -17.08
C THR A 127 7.13 11.13 -18.33
N ASP A 128 7.38 12.41 -18.50
CA ASP A 128 7.01 13.13 -19.72
C ASP A 128 7.58 12.47 -20.99
N ALA A 129 8.76 11.84 -20.88
CA ALA A 129 9.41 11.18 -21.99
C ALA A 129 8.74 9.86 -22.40
N ASN A 130 8.14 9.12 -21.46
CA ASN A 130 7.53 7.81 -21.74
C ASN A 130 6.00 7.78 -21.63
N ALA A 131 5.36 8.89 -21.27
CA ALA A 131 3.91 8.96 -21.05
C ALA A 131 3.09 8.47 -22.24
N LYS A 132 3.50 8.85 -23.46
CA LYS A 132 2.83 8.40 -24.69
C LYS A 132 2.95 6.90 -24.89
N ASP A 133 4.15 6.34 -24.73
CA ASP A 133 4.40 4.90 -24.88
C ASP A 133 3.64 4.09 -23.83
N VAL A 134 3.54 4.61 -22.59
CA VAL A 134 2.75 4.02 -21.52
C VAL A 134 1.26 4.02 -21.89
N ALA A 135 0.72 5.14 -22.39
CA ALA A 135 -0.66 5.23 -22.84
C ALA A 135 -0.94 4.26 -24.00
N ASP A 136 -0.07 4.19 -25.00
CA ASP A 136 -0.18 3.28 -26.12
C ASP A 136 -0.16 1.80 -25.68
N LYS A 137 0.67 1.45 -24.69
CA LYS A 137 0.70 0.11 -24.09
C LYS A 137 -0.57 -0.21 -23.28
N LEU A 138 -1.12 0.77 -22.57
CA LEU A 138 -2.33 0.57 -21.75
C LEU A 138 -3.58 0.37 -22.61
N PHE A 139 -3.74 1.18 -23.66
CA PHE A 139 -4.97 1.26 -24.42
C PHE A 139 -4.86 0.65 -25.83
N GLY A 140 -3.65 0.33 -26.27
CA GLY A 140 -3.43 -0.30 -27.58
C GLY A 140 -3.96 -1.75 -27.64
N SER A 141 -4.34 -2.18 -28.86
CA SER A 141 -4.99 -3.49 -29.10
C SER A 141 -4.06 -4.71 -28.88
N VAL A 142 -2.74 -4.54 -28.92
CA VAL A 142 -1.75 -5.64 -28.99
C VAL A 142 -0.64 -5.48 -27.93
N SER A 143 -0.94 -5.15 -26.71
CA SER A 143 0.09 -5.08 -25.67
C SER A 143 0.05 -6.32 -24.76
N LYS A 144 1.13 -7.12 -24.76
CA LYS A 144 1.32 -8.24 -23.83
C LYS A 144 1.73 -7.78 -22.42
N ASN A 145 2.42 -6.64 -22.31
CA ASN A 145 2.95 -6.10 -21.05
C ASN A 145 2.34 -4.72 -20.79
N ARG A 146 1.10 -4.71 -20.33
CA ARG A 146 0.43 -3.46 -19.94
C ARG A 146 0.89 -3.04 -18.54
N PRO A 147 1.31 -1.79 -18.32
CA PRO A 147 1.69 -1.26 -17.00
C PRO A 147 0.44 -1.05 -16.12
N LYS A 148 -0.20 -2.14 -15.72
CA LYS A 148 -1.47 -2.13 -14.97
C LYS A 148 -1.34 -1.45 -13.61
N ILE A 149 -0.18 -1.55 -12.97
CA ILE A 149 0.07 -0.91 -11.67
C ILE A 149 0.07 0.60 -11.82
N ALA A 150 0.73 1.13 -12.86
CA ALA A 150 0.71 2.55 -13.14
C ALA A 150 -0.72 3.07 -13.38
N LEU A 151 -1.54 2.34 -14.15
CA LEU A 151 -2.94 2.68 -14.37
C LEU A 151 -3.74 2.66 -13.06
N GLN A 152 -3.54 1.65 -12.22
CA GLN A 152 -4.21 1.54 -10.93
C GLN A 152 -3.89 2.74 -10.03
N LEU A 153 -2.62 3.11 -9.91
CA LEU A 153 -2.20 4.27 -9.13
C LEU A 153 -2.77 5.58 -9.68
N PHE A 154 -2.81 5.72 -11.00
CA PHE A 154 -3.42 6.88 -11.65
C PHE A 154 -4.90 6.99 -11.33
N LEU A 155 -5.65 5.87 -11.41
CA LEU A 155 -7.06 5.84 -11.04
C LEU A 155 -7.27 6.16 -9.55
N TYR A 156 -6.42 5.66 -8.66
CA TYR A 156 -6.50 5.97 -7.24
C TYR A 156 -6.24 7.45 -6.96
N ASP A 157 -5.22 8.05 -7.61
CA ASP A 157 -4.96 9.49 -7.51
C ASP A 157 -6.18 10.30 -7.99
N TYR A 158 -6.77 9.92 -9.13
CA TYR A 158 -7.97 10.54 -9.64
C TYR A 158 -9.15 10.44 -8.65
N LEU A 159 -9.45 9.25 -8.15
CA LEU A 159 -10.56 9.02 -7.22
C LEU A 159 -10.41 9.80 -5.91
N VAL A 160 -9.19 9.87 -5.38
CA VAL A 160 -8.89 10.65 -4.17
C VAL A 160 -9.08 12.14 -4.42
N ARG A 161 -8.64 12.67 -5.55
CA ARG A 161 -8.85 14.09 -5.94
C ARG A 161 -10.33 14.41 -6.15
N GLU A 162 -11.04 13.55 -6.87
CA GLU A 162 -12.47 13.71 -7.15
C GLU A 162 -13.31 13.73 -5.88
N SER A 163 -12.89 13.00 -4.84
CA SER A 163 -13.57 13.01 -3.55
C SER A 163 -13.64 14.38 -2.88
N GLY A 164 -12.79 15.33 -3.27
CA GLY A 164 -12.66 16.66 -2.67
C GLY A 164 -12.14 16.70 -1.23
N GLN A 165 -11.93 15.53 -0.59
CA GLN A 165 -11.53 15.45 0.83
C GLN A 165 -10.16 16.07 1.11
N PHE A 166 -9.27 16.09 0.12
CA PHE A 166 -7.88 16.52 0.26
C PHE A 166 -7.56 17.68 -0.70
N SER A 167 -8.51 18.55 -0.91
CA SER A 167 -8.35 19.71 -1.79
C SER A 167 -7.14 20.55 -1.36
N GLY A 168 -6.26 20.87 -2.33
CA GLY A 168 -5.02 21.60 -2.07
C GLY A 168 -3.85 20.77 -1.57
N SER A 169 -4.05 19.48 -1.26
CA SER A 169 -2.96 18.59 -0.87
C SER A 169 -2.23 18.02 -2.09
N ARG A 170 -0.93 17.82 -1.94
CA ARG A 170 -0.11 17.03 -2.85
C ARG A 170 -0.42 15.55 -2.63
N ILE A 171 -0.75 14.82 -3.69
CA ILE A 171 -0.91 13.37 -3.63
C ILE A 171 0.37 12.71 -4.14
N VAL A 172 0.86 11.74 -3.39
CA VAL A 172 2.05 10.93 -3.71
C VAL A 172 1.64 9.47 -3.72
N ASN A 173 2.00 8.76 -4.78
CA ASN A 173 1.74 7.33 -4.90
C ASN A 173 2.95 6.52 -4.46
N SER A 174 2.73 5.41 -3.78
CA SER A 174 3.76 4.49 -3.29
C SER A 174 3.32 3.04 -3.48
N ILE A 175 4.25 2.19 -3.89
CA ILE A 175 4.07 0.75 -3.93
C ILE A 175 4.93 0.10 -2.85
N TYR A 176 4.32 -0.74 -2.04
CA TYR A 176 5.04 -1.61 -1.10
C TYR A 176 5.04 -3.03 -1.65
N SER A 177 6.20 -3.46 -2.16
CA SER A 177 6.41 -4.84 -2.61
C SER A 177 7.47 -5.50 -1.72
N PRO A 178 7.06 -6.31 -0.72
CA PRO A 178 8.01 -6.98 0.18
C PRO A 178 8.98 -7.92 -0.52
N VAL A 179 8.65 -8.37 -1.73
CA VAL A 179 9.55 -9.17 -2.57
C VAL A 179 10.66 -8.31 -3.18
N THR A 180 10.35 -7.07 -3.53
CA THR A 180 11.34 -6.13 -4.11
C THR A 180 12.15 -5.40 -3.02
N LEU A 181 11.57 -5.23 -1.82
CA LEU A 181 12.25 -4.66 -0.64
C LEU A 181 13.32 -5.58 -0.04
N ALA A 182 13.59 -6.73 -0.64
CA ALA A 182 14.57 -7.72 -0.18
C ALA A 182 15.97 -7.50 -0.80
N VAL A 183 16.22 -6.36 -1.44
CA VAL A 183 17.53 -6.03 -2.04
C VAL A 183 18.13 -4.83 -1.34
#